data_44abb343f77c3cf22c910acfa596df58
#
_entry.id   44abb343f77c3cf22c910acfa596df58
#
_cell.length_a   1.000
_cell.length_b   1.000
_cell.length_c   1.000
_cell.angle_alpha   90.00
_cell.angle_beta   90.00
_cell.angle_gamma   90.00
#
_symmetry.space_group_name_H-M   'P 1'
#
loop_
_entity.id
_entity.type
_entity.pdbx_description
1 polymer ?
#
loop_
_entity_poly.entity_id
_entity_poly.type
_entity_poly.pdbx_seq_one_letter_code
_entity_poly.pdbx_strand_id
1 'polypeptide(L)'
;VEINNGDVTNRIENYLQSLIVEAGGIQELEVREHMPIFNYREMLRARYEEQAYAQALQQQLVSKVSIVPGEVERFYRNIDKDSLPMIGEQYVYAQITKFPASMKEAKQRTKERLLDMRQRIVTGQTKFSVLARMYSVDGSAMYGGEMQPAPSSMYVRPFAEALEKLKPGQVSEIVETEFGFHIIELIDKKGDNYHCRHILIRPSFTRDELMQPARELDSIARLIRLDSLTFEDAALRFSDDASSRNNGGIVSNHDILTRQGVYDGARLTATRFLKEDFGQMHGKSLEDYNALMRLKVGEISNSFQTTDMNGNHMSKIVKLVQIIPPHTASLEDDYIRIEEMALKDKQEKVYRKWLHDKIDGMYVYIDPKYRSDDFEYKGWIK
;
A
#
# COMPACT_ATOMS: atom_id res chain seq x y z
N VAL A 1 17.29 -21.64 -8.49
CA VAL A 1 16.35 -20.51 -8.27
C VAL A 1 14.95 -21.06 -8.46
N GLU A 2 14.07 -20.82 -7.51
CA GLU A 2 12.65 -21.17 -7.59
C GLU A 2 11.85 -19.93 -7.96
N ILE A 3 10.83 -20.10 -8.80
CA ILE A 3 9.87 -19.04 -9.14
C ILE A 3 8.50 -19.40 -8.60
N ASN A 4 7.69 -18.38 -8.29
CA ASN A 4 6.30 -18.59 -7.93
C ASN A 4 5.45 -18.73 -9.22
N ASN A 5 5.10 -19.96 -9.56
CA ASN A 5 4.29 -20.26 -10.74
C ASN A 5 2.88 -19.62 -10.67
N GLY A 6 2.35 -19.40 -9.46
CA GLY A 6 1.07 -18.71 -9.26
C GLY A 6 1.15 -17.25 -9.72
N ASP A 7 2.21 -16.55 -9.36
CA ASP A 7 2.41 -15.14 -9.77
C ASP A 7 2.59 -15.02 -11.28
N VAL A 8 3.34 -15.95 -11.90
CA VAL A 8 3.51 -16.00 -13.35
C VAL A 8 2.16 -16.19 -14.03
N THR A 9 1.37 -17.16 -13.56
CA THR A 9 0.04 -17.43 -14.12
C THR A 9 -0.88 -16.22 -13.98
N ASN A 10 -0.93 -15.58 -12.80
CA ASN A 10 -1.75 -14.40 -12.57
C ASN A 10 -1.36 -13.22 -13.48
N ARG A 11 -0.05 -12.99 -13.70
CA ARG A 11 0.43 -11.95 -14.62
C ARG A 11 -0.01 -12.22 -16.05
N ILE A 12 0.09 -13.48 -16.51
CA ILE A 12 -0.34 -13.88 -17.85
C ILE A 12 -1.84 -13.68 -18.02
N GLU A 13 -2.66 -14.14 -17.06
CA GLU A 13 -4.12 -14.00 -17.17
C GLU A 13 -4.56 -12.52 -17.14
N ASN A 14 -3.96 -11.69 -16.29
CA ASN A 14 -4.23 -10.26 -16.26
C ASN A 14 -3.83 -9.57 -17.58
N TYR A 15 -2.68 -9.92 -18.14
CA TYR A 15 -2.23 -9.40 -19.42
C TYR A 15 -3.12 -9.83 -20.56
N LEU A 16 -3.46 -11.13 -20.63
CA LEU A 16 -4.39 -11.65 -21.63
C LEU A 16 -5.76 -10.99 -21.54
N GLN A 17 -6.28 -10.79 -20.33
CA GLN A 17 -7.57 -10.13 -20.14
C GLN A 17 -7.54 -8.69 -20.67
N SER A 18 -6.45 -7.95 -20.43
CA SER A 18 -6.31 -6.61 -20.99
C SER A 18 -6.28 -6.60 -22.52
N LEU A 19 -5.57 -7.54 -23.12
CA LEU A 19 -5.49 -7.67 -24.57
C LEU A 19 -6.84 -8.09 -25.19
N ILE A 20 -7.59 -8.99 -24.55
CA ILE A 20 -8.92 -9.40 -24.99
C ILE A 20 -9.89 -8.21 -24.99
N VAL A 21 -9.85 -7.40 -23.92
CA VAL A 21 -10.68 -6.19 -23.83
C VAL A 21 -10.30 -5.18 -24.91
N GLU A 22 -9.01 -4.96 -25.11
CA GLU A 22 -8.49 -4.04 -26.15
C GLU A 22 -8.85 -4.50 -27.57
N ALA A 23 -8.77 -5.79 -27.85
CA ALA A 23 -9.09 -6.36 -29.14
C ALA A 23 -10.61 -6.41 -29.43
N GLY A 24 -11.45 -6.29 -28.41
CA GLY A 24 -12.91 -6.41 -28.53
C GLY A 24 -13.44 -7.84 -28.38
N GLY A 25 -12.58 -8.81 -28.08
CA GLY A 25 -12.96 -10.21 -27.85
C GLY A 25 -11.81 -11.18 -28.11
N ILE A 26 -12.04 -12.46 -27.73
CA ILE A 26 -11.04 -13.52 -27.91
C ILE A 26 -10.78 -13.78 -29.40
N GLN A 27 -11.85 -13.83 -30.21
CA GLN A 27 -11.73 -14.12 -31.66
C GLN A 27 -10.94 -13.03 -32.37
N GLU A 28 -11.17 -11.79 -32.05
CA GLU A 28 -10.47 -10.63 -32.59
C GLU A 28 -8.99 -10.65 -32.20
N LEU A 29 -8.69 -11.06 -30.96
CA LEU A 29 -7.31 -11.24 -30.51
C LEU A 29 -6.60 -12.36 -31.27
N GLU A 30 -7.25 -13.53 -31.45
CA GLU A 30 -6.69 -14.66 -32.23
C GLU A 30 -6.39 -14.29 -33.69
N VAL A 31 -7.26 -13.48 -34.30
CA VAL A 31 -7.03 -12.96 -35.66
C VAL A 31 -5.83 -12.00 -35.68
N ARG A 32 -5.74 -11.10 -34.70
CA ARG A 32 -4.64 -10.12 -34.58
C ARG A 32 -3.29 -10.80 -34.37
N GLU A 33 -3.23 -11.78 -33.48
CA GLU A 33 -1.99 -12.50 -33.16
C GLU A 33 -1.68 -13.66 -34.09
N HIS A 34 -2.56 -13.95 -35.06
CA HIS A 34 -2.44 -15.06 -36.04
C HIS A 34 -2.27 -16.43 -35.38
N MET A 35 -2.81 -16.63 -34.18
CA MET A 35 -2.75 -17.90 -33.46
C MET A 35 -3.90 -18.06 -32.47
N PRO A 36 -4.29 -19.32 -32.12
CA PRO A 36 -5.27 -19.60 -31.10
C PRO A 36 -4.80 -19.09 -29.74
N ILE A 37 -5.74 -18.61 -28.89
CA ILE A 37 -5.48 -18.06 -27.56
C ILE A 37 -4.71 -19.05 -26.66
N PHE A 38 -4.94 -20.35 -26.82
CA PHE A 38 -4.20 -21.38 -26.09
C PHE A 38 -2.70 -21.33 -26.43
N ASN A 39 -2.33 -21.28 -27.73
CA ASN A 39 -0.94 -21.21 -28.16
C ASN A 39 -0.28 -19.89 -27.74
N TYR A 40 -1.04 -18.81 -27.80
CA TYR A 40 -0.58 -17.50 -27.36
C TYR A 40 -0.28 -17.48 -25.84
N ARG A 41 -1.16 -18.12 -25.06
CA ARG A 41 -0.95 -18.29 -23.61
C ARG A 41 0.32 -19.09 -23.31
N GLU A 42 0.57 -20.20 -24.01
CA GLU A 42 1.78 -21.01 -23.80
C GLU A 42 3.05 -20.25 -24.21
N MET A 43 3.01 -19.48 -25.29
CA MET A 43 4.11 -18.59 -25.70
C MET A 43 4.39 -17.53 -24.64
N LEU A 44 3.35 -16.91 -24.10
CA LEU A 44 3.48 -15.94 -23.00
C LEU A 44 4.03 -16.62 -21.74
N ARG A 45 3.57 -17.84 -21.42
CA ARG A 45 4.07 -18.60 -20.27
C ARG A 45 5.57 -18.78 -20.35
N ALA A 46 6.08 -19.32 -21.48
CA ALA A 46 7.52 -19.52 -21.68
C ALA A 46 8.30 -18.21 -21.47
N ARG A 47 7.81 -17.11 -22.04
CA ARG A 47 8.45 -15.79 -21.92
C ARG A 47 8.44 -15.25 -20.50
N TYR A 48 7.30 -15.33 -19.80
CA TYR A 48 7.17 -14.83 -18.44
C TYR A 48 7.93 -15.67 -17.40
N GLU A 49 7.98 -17.00 -17.61
CA GLU A 49 8.81 -17.91 -16.81
C GLU A 49 10.29 -17.59 -16.97
N GLU A 50 10.78 -17.38 -18.19
CA GLU A 50 12.17 -16.99 -18.47
C GLU A 50 12.51 -15.66 -17.79
N GLN A 51 11.63 -14.67 -17.90
CA GLN A 51 11.80 -13.39 -17.20
C GLN A 51 11.79 -13.54 -15.69
N ALA A 52 10.89 -14.37 -15.14
CA ALA A 52 10.80 -14.61 -13.69
C ALA A 52 12.07 -15.31 -13.18
N TYR A 53 12.61 -16.30 -13.90
CA TYR A 53 13.88 -16.94 -13.55
C TYR A 53 15.05 -15.95 -13.60
N ALA A 54 15.13 -15.12 -14.63
CA ALA A 54 16.17 -14.10 -14.74
C ALA A 54 16.12 -13.09 -13.59
N GLN A 55 14.92 -12.59 -13.26
CA GLN A 55 14.71 -11.67 -12.13
C GLN A 55 15.03 -12.33 -10.78
N ALA A 56 14.58 -13.56 -10.56
CA ALA A 56 14.83 -14.29 -9.33
C ALA A 56 16.33 -14.60 -9.15
N LEU A 57 17.04 -14.93 -10.23
CA LEU A 57 18.49 -15.11 -10.21
C LEU A 57 19.21 -13.81 -9.90
N GLN A 58 18.84 -12.71 -10.56
CA GLN A 58 19.39 -11.39 -10.28
C GLN A 58 19.19 -11.03 -8.80
N GLN A 59 17.95 -11.17 -8.30
CA GLN A 59 17.63 -10.91 -6.90
C GLN A 59 18.46 -11.77 -5.93
N GLN A 60 18.63 -13.04 -6.24
CA GLN A 60 19.46 -13.94 -5.43
C GLN A 60 20.95 -13.51 -5.39
N LEU A 61 21.47 -13.03 -6.52
CA LEU A 61 22.85 -12.55 -6.62
C LEU A 61 23.06 -11.27 -5.82
N VAL A 62 22.10 -10.34 -5.90
CA VAL A 62 22.24 -9.03 -5.26
C VAL A 62 21.72 -8.97 -3.82
N SER A 63 20.91 -9.94 -3.38
CA SER A 63 20.33 -9.97 -2.02
C SER A 63 21.37 -10.00 -0.90
N LYS A 64 22.56 -10.52 -1.17
CA LYS A 64 23.67 -10.60 -0.21
C LYS A 64 24.59 -9.37 -0.26
N VAL A 65 24.34 -8.45 -1.18
CA VAL A 65 25.14 -7.23 -1.31
C VAL A 65 24.67 -6.24 -0.26
N SER A 66 25.54 -5.91 0.67
CA SER A 66 25.34 -4.86 1.67
C SER A 66 26.28 -3.70 1.39
N ILE A 67 25.97 -2.55 1.94
CA ILE A 67 26.80 -1.35 1.83
C ILE A 67 27.18 -0.87 3.24
N VAL A 68 28.36 -0.27 3.37
CA VAL A 68 28.81 0.34 4.63
C VAL A 68 28.94 1.85 4.48
N PRO A 69 28.84 2.64 5.56
CA PRO A 69 28.82 4.10 5.50
C PRO A 69 29.96 4.73 4.68
N GLY A 70 31.19 4.21 4.81
CA GLY A 70 32.31 4.70 4.03
C GLY A 70 32.24 4.44 2.51
N GLU A 71 31.42 3.47 2.07
CA GLU A 71 31.14 3.26 0.64
C GLU A 71 30.08 4.26 0.15
N VAL A 72 29.09 4.58 0.99
CA VAL A 72 28.09 5.63 0.70
C VAL A 72 28.76 6.98 0.50
N GLU A 73 29.67 7.35 1.41
CA GLU A 73 30.44 8.59 1.28
C GLU A 73 31.31 8.63 0.03
N ARG A 74 31.95 7.51 -0.32
CA ARG A 74 32.74 7.41 -1.56
C ARG A 74 31.89 7.52 -2.80
N PHE A 75 30.72 6.88 -2.80
CA PHE A 75 29.74 7.00 -3.88
C PHE A 75 29.30 8.45 -4.05
N TYR A 76 28.91 9.13 -2.97
CA TYR A 76 28.45 10.53 -3.00
C TYR A 76 29.54 11.50 -3.48
N ARG A 77 30.81 11.24 -3.15
CA ARG A 77 31.93 12.07 -3.64
C ARG A 77 32.22 11.90 -5.12
N ASN A 78 31.94 10.71 -5.65
CA ASN A 78 32.30 10.35 -7.03
C ASN A 78 31.13 10.45 -8.01
N ILE A 79 29.89 10.56 -7.53
CA ILE A 79 28.72 10.74 -8.39
C ILE A 79 28.71 12.15 -8.95
N ASP A 80 28.29 12.27 -10.21
CA ASP A 80 28.03 13.58 -10.80
C ASP A 80 26.90 14.26 -10.03
N LYS A 81 27.13 15.50 -9.60
CA LYS A 81 26.15 16.27 -8.82
C LYS A 81 24.83 16.50 -9.57
N ASP A 82 24.89 16.57 -10.89
CA ASP A 82 23.71 16.70 -11.74
C ASP A 82 22.87 15.39 -11.78
N SER A 83 23.47 14.27 -11.35
CA SER A 83 22.78 12.98 -11.21
C SER A 83 22.13 12.80 -9.84
N LEU A 84 22.36 13.68 -8.89
CA LEU A 84 21.70 13.66 -7.60
C LEU A 84 20.24 14.10 -7.74
N PRO A 85 19.29 13.41 -7.12
CA PRO A 85 17.89 13.76 -7.22
C PRO A 85 17.59 15.09 -6.51
N MET A 86 16.73 15.89 -7.12
CA MET A 86 16.08 17.01 -6.44
C MET A 86 15.02 16.47 -5.50
N ILE A 87 15.12 16.83 -4.24
CA ILE A 87 14.12 16.56 -3.22
C ILE A 87 13.14 17.73 -3.21
N GLY A 88 11.85 17.44 -3.32
CA GLY A 88 10.80 18.45 -3.21
C GLY A 88 10.70 19.05 -1.81
N GLU A 89 9.87 20.07 -1.67
CA GLU A 89 9.55 20.64 -0.36
C GLU A 89 8.97 19.58 0.58
N GLN A 90 9.51 19.51 1.81
CA GLN A 90 9.10 18.53 2.81
C GLN A 90 8.52 19.21 4.06
N TYR A 91 7.59 18.53 4.68
CA TYR A 91 6.87 18.98 5.87
C TYR A 91 7.13 18.05 7.03
N VAL A 92 7.49 18.62 8.19
CA VAL A 92 7.48 17.93 9.48
C VAL A 92 6.32 18.49 10.29
N TYR A 93 5.44 17.64 10.76
CA TYR A 93 4.27 18.08 11.49
C TYR A 93 3.93 17.16 12.66
N ALA A 94 3.21 17.71 13.62
CA ALA A 94 2.66 16.98 14.74
C ALA A 94 1.13 17.01 14.68
N GLN A 95 0.48 16.00 15.28
CA GLN A 95 -0.98 15.89 15.31
C GLN A 95 -1.50 15.52 16.71
N ILE A 96 -2.71 15.95 16.99
CA ILE A 96 -3.54 15.42 18.07
C ILE A 96 -4.82 14.93 17.44
N THR A 97 -5.14 13.66 17.64
CA THR A 97 -6.28 12.99 17.03
C THR A 97 -7.29 12.58 18.09
N LYS A 98 -8.57 12.73 17.78
CA LYS A 98 -9.67 12.24 18.61
C LYS A 98 -10.68 11.48 17.79
N PHE A 99 -11.05 10.29 18.27
CA PHE A 99 -12.17 9.53 17.73
C PHE A 99 -13.48 9.90 18.42
N PRO A 100 -14.63 9.70 17.78
CA PRO A 100 -15.93 9.87 18.43
C PRO A 100 -16.04 9.01 19.70
N ALA A 101 -16.39 9.61 20.81
CA ALA A 101 -16.53 8.91 22.09
C ALA A 101 -17.60 7.81 22.06
N SER A 102 -18.64 7.99 21.24
CA SER A 102 -19.72 7.04 20.99
C SER A 102 -19.36 5.86 20.07
N MET A 103 -18.04 5.59 19.85
CA MET A 103 -17.59 4.48 19.00
C MET A 103 -18.19 3.14 19.43
N LYS A 104 -18.30 2.88 20.74
CA LYS A 104 -18.86 1.64 21.27
C LYS A 104 -20.33 1.49 20.89
N GLU A 105 -21.11 2.54 21.04
CA GLU A 105 -22.54 2.59 20.70
C GLU A 105 -22.73 2.48 19.19
N ALA A 106 -21.91 3.16 18.40
CA ALA A 106 -21.92 3.07 16.93
C ALA A 106 -21.59 1.65 16.45
N LYS A 107 -20.60 1.00 17.04
CA LYS A 107 -20.27 -0.40 16.79
C LYS A 107 -21.45 -1.32 17.15
N GLN A 108 -22.10 -1.09 18.28
CA GLN A 108 -23.24 -1.89 18.71
C GLN A 108 -24.42 -1.75 17.74
N ARG A 109 -24.78 -0.53 17.35
CA ARG A 109 -25.83 -0.27 16.35
C ARG A 109 -25.51 -0.97 15.01
N THR A 110 -24.24 -0.97 14.62
CA THR A 110 -23.79 -1.62 13.38
C THR A 110 -23.93 -3.15 13.46
N LYS A 111 -23.55 -3.74 14.60
CA LYS A 111 -23.73 -5.19 14.83
C LYS A 111 -25.22 -5.58 14.79
N GLU A 112 -26.08 -4.84 15.46
CA GLU A 112 -27.53 -5.09 15.46
C GLU A 112 -28.10 -5.03 14.04
N ARG A 113 -27.69 -4.05 13.24
CA ARG A 113 -28.10 -3.93 11.83
C ARG A 113 -27.63 -5.13 10.99
N LEU A 114 -26.40 -5.58 11.17
CA LEU A 114 -25.86 -6.76 10.46
C LEU A 114 -26.53 -8.04 10.91
N LEU A 115 -26.89 -8.18 12.19
CA LEU A 115 -27.66 -9.34 12.68
C LEU A 115 -29.04 -9.42 12.01
N ASP A 116 -29.77 -8.30 11.90
CA ASP A 116 -31.03 -8.25 11.16
C ASP A 116 -30.83 -8.67 9.69
N MET A 117 -29.83 -8.12 9.02
CA MET A 117 -29.53 -8.49 7.63
C MET A 117 -29.20 -9.98 7.49
N ARG A 118 -28.36 -10.51 8.37
CA ARG A 118 -28.02 -11.93 8.39
C ARG A 118 -29.25 -12.81 8.57
N GLN A 119 -30.12 -12.46 9.53
CA GLN A 119 -31.37 -13.19 9.80
C GLN A 119 -32.25 -13.21 8.56
N ARG A 120 -32.44 -12.08 7.88
CA ARG A 120 -33.23 -11.96 6.65
C ARG A 120 -32.67 -12.79 5.49
N ILE A 121 -31.33 -12.90 5.40
CA ILE A 121 -30.67 -13.76 4.41
C ILE A 121 -30.88 -15.23 4.74
N VAL A 122 -30.59 -15.63 5.97
CA VAL A 122 -30.66 -17.05 6.39
C VAL A 122 -32.10 -17.59 6.34
N THR A 123 -33.09 -16.75 6.63
CA THR A 123 -34.50 -17.11 6.51
C THR A 123 -35.06 -17.04 5.08
N GLY A 124 -34.24 -16.62 4.10
CA GLY A 124 -34.65 -16.50 2.71
C GLY A 124 -35.56 -15.32 2.39
N GLN A 125 -35.76 -14.40 3.32
CA GLN A 125 -36.57 -13.19 3.10
C GLN A 125 -35.95 -12.24 2.09
N THR A 126 -34.63 -12.25 1.98
CA THR A 126 -33.90 -11.37 1.06
C THR A 126 -32.62 -12.08 0.56
N LYS A 127 -32.22 -11.82 -0.68
CA LYS A 127 -30.96 -12.33 -1.23
C LYS A 127 -29.79 -11.56 -0.67
N PHE A 128 -28.68 -12.23 -0.40
CA PHE A 128 -27.42 -11.63 0.04
C PHE A 128 -26.99 -10.48 -0.88
N SER A 129 -26.98 -10.73 -2.20
CA SER A 129 -26.55 -9.76 -3.21
C SER A 129 -27.38 -8.47 -3.23
N VAL A 130 -28.67 -8.54 -2.84
CA VAL A 130 -29.52 -7.34 -2.74
C VAL A 130 -29.07 -6.47 -1.57
N LEU A 131 -28.88 -7.06 -0.39
CA LEU A 131 -28.43 -6.31 0.78
C LEU A 131 -26.99 -5.80 0.62
N ALA A 132 -26.12 -6.56 -0.06
CA ALA A 132 -24.77 -6.10 -0.38
C ALA A 132 -24.78 -4.83 -1.24
N ARG A 133 -25.56 -4.80 -2.32
CA ARG A 133 -25.70 -3.62 -3.19
C ARG A 133 -26.30 -2.41 -2.47
N MET A 134 -27.19 -2.64 -1.54
CA MET A 134 -27.89 -1.54 -0.84
C MET A 134 -27.07 -0.95 0.32
N TYR A 135 -26.26 -1.76 0.99
CA TYR A 135 -25.72 -1.38 2.30
C TYR A 135 -24.21 -1.60 2.45
N SER A 136 -23.58 -2.44 1.63
CA SER A 136 -22.12 -2.64 1.73
C SER A 136 -21.39 -1.39 1.28
N VAL A 137 -20.37 -1.02 2.05
CA VAL A 137 -19.45 0.10 1.71
C VAL A 137 -18.18 -0.37 0.99
N ASP A 138 -18.10 -1.67 0.69
CA ASP A 138 -17.00 -2.26 -0.06
C ASP A 138 -17.19 -2.12 -1.57
N GLY A 139 -16.10 -2.07 -2.34
CA GLY A 139 -16.15 -1.97 -3.81
C GLY A 139 -16.88 -3.14 -4.50
N SER A 140 -16.91 -4.33 -3.86
CA SER A 140 -17.66 -5.49 -4.34
C SER A 140 -19.19 -5.32 -4.26
N ALA A 141 -19.69 -4.28 -3.56
CA ALA A 141 -21.12 -4.02 -3.41
C ALA A 141 -21.85 -3.98 -4.76
N MET A 142 -21.24 -3.35 -5.79
CA MET A 142 -21.81 -3.27 -7.14
C MET A 142 -22.00 -4.65 -7.80
N TYR A 143 -21.19 -5.64 -7.39
CA TYR A 143 -21.31 -7.04 -7.83
C TYR A 143 -22.10 -7.91 -6.83
N GLY A 144 -22.86 -7.30 -5.91
CA GLY A 144 -23.62 -8.03 -4.89
C GLY A 144 -22.77 -8.58 -3.76
N GLY A 145 -21.61 -7.99 -3.52
CA GLY A 145 -20.63 -8.40 -2.51
C GLY A 145 -19.69 -9.51 -2.96
N GLU A 146 -19.83 -10.01 -4.20
CA GLU A 146 -19.06 -11.13 -4.74
C GLU A 146 -17.62 -10.72 -5.05
N MET A 147 -16.69 -11.55 -4.61
CA MET A 147 -15.25 -11.36 -4.80
C MET A 147 -14.68 -12.47 -5.69
N GLN A 148 -13.59 -12.18 -6.37
CA GLN A 148 -12.86 -13.18 -7.14
C GLN A 148 -12.34 -14.29 -6.22
N PRO A 149 -12.36 -15.56 -6.66
CA PRO A 149 -11.80 -16.66 -5.88
C PRO A 149 -10.33 -16.40 -5.52
N ALA A 150 -10.00 -16.50 -4.24
CA ALA A 150 -8.65 -16.25 -3.73
C ALA A 150 -8.33 -17.16 -2.53
N PRO A 151 -7.04 -17.46 -2.25
CA PRO A 151 -6.64 -18.19 -1.05
C PRO A 151 -6.92 -17.38 0.21
N SER A 152 -7.17 -18.07 1.35
CA SER A 152 -7.47 -17.43 2.62
C SER A 152 -6.39 -16.45 3.09
N SER A 153 -5.13 -16.71 2.72
CA SER A 153 -3.98 -15.84 3.02
C SER A 153 -4.04 -14.43 2.40
N MET A 154 -4.92 -14.21 1.42
CA MET A 154 -5.16 -12.89 0.81
C MET A 154 -6.09 -12.01 1.64
N TYR A 155 -6.75 -12.56 2.66
CA TYR A 155 -7.68 -11.85 3.52
C TYR A 155 -7.05 -11.52 4.87
N VAL A 156 -7.54 -10.46 5.52
CA VAL A 156 -7.15 -10.16 6.91
C VAL A 156 -7.56 -11.30 7.82
N ARG A 157 -6.75 -11.56 8.84
CA ARG A 157 -6.83 -12.75 9.67
C ARG A 157 -8.23 -13.07 10.22
N PRO A 158 -9.01 -12.12 10.80
CA PRO A 158 -10.34 -12.44 11.30
C PRO A 158 -11.32 -12.88 10.19
N PHE A 159 -11.19 -12.30 8.98
CA PHE A 159 -11.99 -12.67 7.82
C PHE A 159 -11.63 -14.08 7.33
N ALA A 160 -10.33 -14.38 7.21
CA ALA A 160 -9.83 -15.69 6.82
C ALA A 160 -10.30 -16.78 7.78
N GLU A 161 -10.13 -16.59 9.10
CA GLU A 161 -10.55 -17.54 10.13
C GLU A 161 -12.08 -17.82 10.12
N ALA A 162 -12.87 -16.81 9.77
CA ALA A 162 -14.32 -16.98 9.61
C ALA A 162 -14.64 -17.75 8.33
N LEU A 163 -13.99 -17.38 7.21
CA LEU A 163 -14.19 -18.01 5.90
C LEU A 163 -13.86 -19.50 5.91
N GLU A 164 -12.78 -19.89 6.57
CA GLU A 164 -12.32 -21.29 6.67
C GLU A 164 -13.30 -22.21 7.41
N LYS A 165 -14.11 -21.64 8.31
CA LYS A 165 -15.13 -22.38 9.07
C LYS A 165 -16.45 -22.58 8.32
N LEU A 166 -16.64 -21.88 7.20
CA LEU A 166 -17.88 -21.92 6.44
C LEU A 166 -17.93 -23.12 5.49
N LYS A 167 -19.15 -23.60 5.28
CA LYS A 167 -19.47 -24.53 4.20
C LYS A 167 -20.13 -23.76 3.03
N PRO A 168 -20.02 -24.25 1.79
CA PRO A 168 -20.71 -23.64 0.65
C PRO A 168 -22.20 -23.40 0.93
N GLY A 169 -22.66 -22.19 0.65
CA GLY A 169 -24.01 -21.69 0.94
C GLY A 169 -24.24 -21.21 2.38
N GLN A 170 -23.25 -21.28 3.25
CA GLN A 170 -23.38 -20.83 4.64
C GLN A 170 -22.97 -19.38 4.81
N VAL A 171 -23.70 -18.64 5.67
CA VAL A 171 -23.42 -17.27 6.06
C VAL A 171 -22.77 -17.25 7.45
N SER A 172 -21.66 -16.48 7.58
CA SER A 172 -20.92 -16.34 8.83
C SER A 172 -21.72 -15.63 9.93
N GLU A 173 -21.26 -15.75 11.16
CA GLU A 173 -21.54 -14.75 12.19
C GLU A 173 -20.90 -13.40 11.82
N ILE A 174 -21.14 -12.36 12.63
CA ILE A 174 -20.51 -11.05 12.41
C ILE A 174 -19.00 -11.17 12.66
N VAL A 175 -18.23 -10.75 11.67
CA VAL A 175 -16.76 -10.70 11.72
C VAL A 175 -16.31 -9.25 11.84
N GLU A 176 -15.60 -8.93 12.92
CA GLU A 176 -15.00 -7.60 13.11
C GLU A 176 -13.56 -7.60 12.57
N THR A 177 -13.26 -6.66 11.69
CA THR A 177 -11.90 -6.43 11.14
C THR A 177 -11.54 -4.96 11.29
N GLU A 178 -10.32 -4.60 10.93
CA GLU A 178 -9.88 -3.19 10.87
C GLU A 178 -10.70 -2.34 9.89
N PHE A 179 -11.36 -2.95 8.89
CA PHE A 179 -12.19 -2.25 7.90
C PHE A 179 -13.63 -2.02 8.37
N GLY A 180 -14.07 -2.70 9.41
CA GLY A 180 -15.44 -2.65 9.94
C GLY A 180 -16.02 -4.01 10.27
N PHE A 181 -17.33 -4.14 10.12
CA PHE A 181 -18.08 -5.37 10.44
C PHE A 181 -18.56 -6.05 9.16
N HIS A 182 -18.32 -7.35 9.08
CA HIS A 182 -18.66 -8.17 7.91
C HIS A 182 -19.64 -9.27 8.27
N ILE A 183 -20.48 -9.64 7.31
CA ILE A 183 -21.05 -10.97 7.17
C ILE A 183 -20.56 -11.53 5.83
N ILE A 184 -20.21 -12.82 5.82
CA ILE A 184 -19.56 -13.50 4.71
C ILE A 184 -20.38 -14.72 4.32
N GLU A 185 -20.62 -14.91 3.03
CA GLU A 185 -21.20 -16.16 2.51
C GLU A 185 -20.16 -16.86 1.64
N LEU A 186 -19.89 -18.12 1.95
CA LEU A 186 -19.05 -18.96 1.10
C LEU A 186 -19.90 -19.51 -0.05
N ILE A 187 -19.54 -19.17 -1.29
CA ILE A 187 -20.24 -19.66 -2.49
C ILE A 187 -19.68 -21.03 -2.87
N ASP A 188 -18.36 -21.14 -3.01
CA ASP A 188 -17.67 -22.37 -3.39
C ASP A 188 -16.23 -22.39 -2.86
N LYS A 189 -15.64 -23.59 -2.79
CA LYS A 189 -14.24 -23.79 -2.40
C LYS A 189 -13.59 -24.79 -3.33
N LYS A 190 -12.46 -24.41 -3.95
CA LYS A 190 -11.65 -25.28 -4.82
C LYS A 190 -10.19 -25.27 -4.36
N GLY A 191 -9.76 -26.36 -3.72
CA GLY A 191 -8.44 -26.40 -3.07
C GLY A 191 -8.34 -25.32 -2.00
N ASP A 192 -7.31 -24.46 -2.10
CA ASP A 192 -7.09 -23.35 -1.19
C ASP A 192 -7.81 -22.05 -1.60
N ASN A 193 -8.49 -22.04 -2.76
CA ASN A 193 -9.21 -20.88 -3.24
C ASN A 193 -10.66 -20.88 -2.75
N TYR A 194 -11.04 -19.78 -2.12
CA TYR A 194 -12.39 -19.53 -1.61
C TYR A 194 -13.08 -18.52 -2.53
N HIS A 195 -14.25 -18.91 -3.05
CA HIS A 195 -15.18 -18.03 -3.74
C HIS A 195 -16.25 -17.59 -2.76
N CYS A 196 -16.29 -16.33 -2.42
CA CYS A 196 -17.19 -15.81 -1.39
C CYS A 196 -17.78 -14.45 -1.78
N ARG A 197 -18.77 -14.03 -1.02
CA ARG A 197 -19.30 -12.68 -1.05
C ARG A 197 -19.45 -12.15 0.37
N HIS A 198 -19.34 -10.82 0.53
CA HIS A 198 -19.45 -10.22 1.84
C HIS A 198 -20.27 -8.92 1.82
N ILE A 199 -20.76 -8.55 2.98
CA ILE A 199 -21.33 -7.23 3.27
C ILE A 199 -20.45 -6.60 4.32
N LEU A 200 -19.86 -5.46 4.00
CA LEU A 200 -19.05 -4.64 4.92
C LEU A 200 -19.87 -3.42 5.33
N ILE A 201 -20.05 -3.22 6.64
CA ILE A 201 -20.63 -2.00 7.20
C ILE A 201 -19.66 -1.40 8.22
N ARG A 202 -19.44 -0.09 8.08
CA ARG A 202 -18.69 0.69 9.07
C ARG A 202 -19.61 1.28 10.11
N PRO A 203 -19.13 1.53 11.34
CA PRO A 203 -19.89 2.26 12.35
C PRO A 203 -20.37 3.60 11.81
N SER A 204 -21.66 3.89 11.97
CA SER A 204 -22.25 5.17 11.58
C SER A 204 -22.48 6.05 12.81
N PHE A 205 -22.20 7.34 12.66
CA PHE A 205 -22.29 8.33 13.70
C PHE A 205 -23.35 9.38 13.34
N THR A 206 -24.01 9.92 14.35
CA THR A 206 -24.81 11.13 14.21
C THR A 206 -23.90 12.34 13.99
N ARG A 207 -24.47 13.44 13.50
CA ARG A 207 -23.71 14.69 13.30
C ARG A 207 -23.10 15.20 14.60
N ASP A 208 -23.84 15.11 15.72
CA ASP A 208 -23.34 15.57 17.01
C ASP A 208 -22.20 14.70 17.53
N GLU A 209 -22.28 13.38 17.36
CA GLU A 209 -21.21 12.42 17.70
C GLU A 209 -19.93 12.71 16.91
N LEU A 210 -20.03 13.10 15.64
CA LEU A 210 -18.87 13.49 14.83
C LEU A 210 -18.30 14.85 15.20
N MET A 211 -19.13 15.78 15.67
CA MET A 211 -18.70 17.13 16.03
C MET A 211 -18.10 17.23 17.44
N GLN A 212 -18.38 16.28 18.33
CA GLN A 212 -17.86 16.29 19.71
C GLN A 212 -16.32 16.30 19.76
N PRO A 213 -15.60 15.41 19.08
CA PRO A 213 -14.13 15.41 19.07
C PRO A 213 -13.54 16.73 18.56
N ALA A 214 -14.17 17.34 17.55
CA ALA A 214 -13.74 18.62 17.00
C ALA A 214 -13.85 19.73 18.06
N ARG A 215 -14.96 19.81 18.81
CA ARG A 215 -15.16 20.80 19.90
C ARG A 215 -14.14 20.62 21.04
N GLU A 216 -13.84 19.36 21.40
CA GLU A 216 -12.81 19.06 22.39
C GLU A 216 -11.43 19.53 21.91
N LEU A 217 -11.06 19.23 20.68
CA LEU A 217 -9.80 19.66 20.08
C LEU A 217 -9.69 21.17 19.95
N ASP A 218 -10.77 21.88 19.61
CA ASP A 218 -10.78 23.35 19.57
C ASP A 218 -10.55 23.95 20.98
N SER A 219 -11.06 23.31 22.01
CA SER A 219 -10.81 23.71 23.40
C SER A 219 -9.34 23.50 23.79
N ILE A 220 -8.75 22.36 23.41
CA ILE A 220 -7.33 22.05 23.59
C ILE A 220 -6.46 23.04 22.80
N ALA A 221 -6.79 23.29 21.53
CA ALA A 221 -6.08 24.24 20.69
C ALA A 221 -6.07 25.65 21.28
N ARG A 222 -7.17 26.07 21.94
CA ARG A 222 -7.24 27.36 22.64
C ARG A 222 -6.26 27.41 23.80
N LEU A 223 -6.16 26.33 24.62
CA LEU A 223 -5.22 26.29 25.76
C LEU A 223 -3.77 26.34 25.24
N ILE A 224 -3.47 25.68 24.12
CA ILE A 224 -2.14 25.72 23.53
C ILE A 224 -1.81 27.13 23.00
N ARG A 225 -2.74 27.79 22.32
CA ARG A 225 -2.55 29.16 21.81
C ARG A 225 -2.40 30.21 22.93
N LEU A 226 -2.88 29.92 24.14
CA LEU A 226 -2.73 30.74 25.32
C LEU A 226 -1.50 30.38 26.15
N ASP A 227 -0.60 29.53 25.65
CA ASP A 227 0.59 29.02 26.33
C ASP A 227 0.30 28.36 27.69
N SER A 228 -0.96 27.96 27.94
CA SER A 228 -1.38 27.25 29.16
C SER A 228 -1.09 25.75 29.10
N LEU A 229 -0.78 25.23 27.93
CA LEU A 229 -0.48 23.83 27.67
C LEU A 229 0.44 23.74 26.43
N THR A 230 1.49 22.90 26.49
CA THR A 230 2.32 22.64 25.34
C THR A 230 1.60 21.69 24.38
N PHE A 231 1.95 21.73 23.08
CA PHE A 231 1.36 20.78 22.10
C PHE A 231 1.74 19.35 22.44
N GLU A 232 2.97 19.15 22.88
CA GLU A 232 3.56 17.86 23.25
C GLU A 232 2.83 17.24 24.46
N ASP A 233 2.57 18.03 25.52
CA ASP A 233 1.79 17.59 26.67
C ASP A 233 0.32 17.31 26.30
N ALA A 234 -0.24 18.12 25.41
CA ALA A 234 -1.60 17.91 24.91
C ALA A 234 -1.69 16.61 24.10
N ALA A 235 -0.71 16.33 23.25
CA ALA A 235 -0.64 15.09 22.49
C ALA A 235 -0.58 13.87 23.42
N LEU A 236 0.30 13.91 24.42
CA LEU A 236 0.46 12.83 25.41
C LEU A 236 -0.83 12.55 26.19
N ARG A 237 -1.55 13.60 26.60
CA ARG A 237 -2.71 13.48 27.50
C ARG A 237 -4.01 13.20 26.75
N PHE A 238 -4.17 13.76 25.57
CA PHE A 238 -5.47 13.82 24.91
C PHE A 238 -5.52 13.12 23.54
N SER A 239 -4.38 12.83 22.90
CA SER A 239 -4.40 12.17 21.60
C SER A 239 -4.80 10.69 21.72
N ASP A 240 -5.73 10.27 20.87
CA ASP A 240 -6.10 8.85 20.71
C ASP A 240 -5.17 8.12 19.74
N ASP A 241 -4.29 8.85 19.03
CA ASP A 241 -3.30 8.24 18.13
C ASP A 241 -2.09 7.70 18.91
N ALA A 242 -2.06 6.38 19.08
CA ALA A 242 -1.00 5.70 19.81
C ALA A 242 0.38 5.83 19.15
N SER A 243 0.43 6.08 17.84
CA SER A 243 1.68 6.11 17.06
C SER A 243 2.48 7.40 17.32
N SER A 244 1.81 8.52 17.52
CA SER A 244 2.44 9.84 17.68
C SER A 244 2.33 10.44 19.09
N ARG A 245 1.34 10.06 19.88
CA ARG A 245 1.09 10.71 21.18
C ARG A 245 2.28 10.70 22.14
N ASN A 246 3.07 9.63 22.16
CA ASN A 246 4.23 9.48 23.04
C ASN A 246 5.49 10.18 22.50
N ASN A 247 5.44 10.71 21.27
CA ASN A 247 6.51 11.40 20.57
C ASN A 247 6.14 12.88 20.34
N GLY A 248 5.48 13.52 21.31
CA GLY A 248 5.06 14.91 21.20
C GLY A 248 4.06 15.18 20.07
N GLY A 249 3.39 14.16 19.57
CA GLY A 249 2.48 14.24 18.45
C GLY A 249 3.16 14.18 17.06
N ILE A 250 4.49 14.11 16.98
CA ILE A 250 5.24 14.05 15.70
C ILE A 250 4.77 12.84 14.89
N VAL A 251 4.36 13.13 13.67
CA VAL A 251 3.87 12.11 12.73
C VAL A 251 5.04 11.46 12.03
N SER A 252 5.01 10.13 11.90
CA SER A 252 5.95 9.38 11.08
C SER A 252 5.27 8.81 9.84
N ASN A 253 6.04 8.54 8.83
CA ASN A 253 5.58 7.86 7.62
C ASN A 253 5.73 6.33 7.68
N HIS A 254 5.86 5.78 8.90
CA HIS A 254 6.01 4.35 9.15
C HIS A 254 4.94 3.51 8.41
N ASP A 255 3.68 3.90 8.51
CA ASP A 255 2.57 3.18 7.88
C ASP A 255 2.67 3.17 6.36
N ILE A 256 3.09 4.29 5.77
CA ILE A 256 3.30 4.42 4.32
C ILE A 256 4.42 3.49 3.87
N LEU A 257 5.56 3.56 4.54
CA LEU A 257 6.75 2.79 4.19
C LEU A 257 6.53 1.28 4.35
N THR A 258 5.87 0.86 5.42
CA THR A 258 5.54 -0.55 5.66
C THR A 258 4.62 -1.11 4.58
N ARG A 259 3.61 -0.35 4.15
CA ARG A 259 2.71 -0.77 3.07
C ARG A 259 3.38 -0.80 1.70
N GLN A 260 4.40 0.01 1.49
CA GLN A 260 5.25 -0.04 0.30
C GLN A 260 6.30 -1.15 0.33
N GLY A 261 6.32 -1.96 1.39
CA GLY A 261 7.30 -3.04 1.57
C GLY A 261 8.68 -2.56 2.03
N VAL A 262 8.76 -1.37 2.58
CA VAL A 262 10.00 -0.82 3.16
C VAL A 262 10.07 -1.20 4.62
N TYR A 263 10.95 -2.14 4.96
CA TYR A 263 11.11 -2.67 6.33
C TYR A 263 12.38 -2.21 7.02
N ASP A 264 13.11 -1.28 6.43
CA ASP A 264 14.31 -0.71 7.05
C ASP A 264 13.93 0.18 8.24
N GLY A 265 14.45 -0.14 9.43
CA GLY A 265 14.12 0.55 10.68
C GLY A 265 14.43 2.06 10.64
N ALA A 266 15.49 2.48 9.93
CA ALA A 266 15.83 3.89 9.79
C ALA A 266 14.79 4.66 8.97
N ARG A 267 14.22 4.05 7.94
CA ARG A 267 13.15 4.63 7.12
C ARG A 267 11.83 4.66 7.83
N LEU A 268 11.54 3.65 8.66
CA LEU A 268 10.30 3.55 9.43
C LEU A 268 10.17 4.66 10.49
N THR A 269 11.23 5.40 10.78
CA THR A 269 11.23 6.55 11.70
C THR A 269 11.25 7.90 10.99
N ALA A 270 11.19 7.93 9.66
CA ALA A 270 11.19 9.18 8.92
C ALA A 270 9.93 10.01 9.24
N THR A 271 10.14 11.28 9.53
CA THR A 271 9.09 12.23 9.91
C THR A 271 8.89 13.32 8.87
N ARG A 272 9.52 13.20 7.71
CA ARG A 272 9.47 14.15 6.61
C ARG A 272 8.48 13.67 5.55
N PHE A 273 7.58 14.52 5.13
CA PHE A 273 6.53 14.22 4.15
C PHE A 273 6.67 15.14 2.94
N LEU A 274 6.66 14.56 1.76
CA LEU A 274 6.47 15.26 0.51
C LEU A 274 4.98 15.55 0.29
N LYS A 275 4.66 16.48 -0.61
CA LYS A 275 3.28 16.74 -1.00
C LYS A 275 2.57 15.49 -1.52
N GLU A 276 3.30 14.66 -2.25
CA GLU A 276 2.81 13.42 -2.86
C GLU A 276 2.43 12.35 -1.83
N ASP A 277 2.94 12.45 -0.59
CA ASP A 277 2.59 11.54 0.50
C ASP A 277 1.19 11.78 1.06
N PHE A 278 0.55 12.88 0.66
CA PHE A 278 -0.81 13.23 1.07
C PHE A 278 -1.81 12.92 -0.05
N GLY A 279 -2.99 12.42 0.32
CA GLY A 279 -4.07 12.14 -0.63
C GLY A 279 -3.89 10.88 -1.47
N GLN A 280 -2.80 10.12 -1.29
CA GLN A 280 -2.61 8.82 -1.94
C GLN A 280 -3.34 7.71 -1.19
N MET A 281 -3.58 6.60 -1.88
CA MET A 281 -4.30 5.43 -1.34
C MET A 281 -3.68 4.87 -0.04
N HIS A 282 -2.38 5.10 0.18
CA HIS A 282 -1.63 4.66 1.36
C HIS A 282 -0.89 5.80 2.07
N GLY A 283 -1.18 7.05 1.69
CA GLY A 283 -0.58 8.24 2.27
C GLY A 283 -1.38 8.84 3.42
N LYS A 284 -0.96 10.00 3.88
CA LYS A 284 -1.72 10.79 4.85
C LYS A 284 -2.89 11.50 4.15
N SER A 285 -3.87 11.96 4.92
CA SER A 285 -5.07 12.56 4.35
C SER A 285 -4.77 13.88 3.62
N LEU A 286 -5.53 14.18 2.57
CA LEU A 286 -5.43 15.46 1.88
C LEU A 286 -5.87 16.63 2.78
N GLU A 287 -6.75 16.37 3.74
CA GLU A 287 -7.18 17.33 4.74
C GLU A 287 -6.02 17.74 5.66
N ASP A 288 -5.11 16.79 6.00
CA ASP A 288 -3.89 17.12 6.75
C ASP A 288 -3.03 18.12 5.97
N TYR A 289 -2.78 17.88 4.67
CA TYR A 289 -2.05 18.80 3.81
C TYR A 289 -2.72 20.17 3.70
N ASN A 290 -4.03 20.19 3.47
CA ASN A 290 -4.78 21.44 3.35
C ASN A 290 -4.77 22.27 4.65
N ALA A 291 -4.72 21.60 5.81
CA ALA A 291 -4.58 22.26 7.09
C ALA A 291 -3.17 22.85 7.27
N LEU A 292 -2.13 22.08 6.92
CA LEU A 292 -0.72 22.50 7.01
C LEU A 292 -0.41 23.70 6.13
N MET A 293 -0.95 23.75 4.91
CA MET A 293 -0.72 24.84 3.97
C MET A 293 -1.26 26.21 4.43
N ARG A 294 -2.07 26.24 5.46
CA ARG A 294 -2.62 27.49 6.05
C ARG A 294 -1.82 27.95 7.28
N LEU A 295 -0.79 27.23 7.67
CA LEU A 295 -0.02 27.47 8.87
C LEU A 295 1.37 28.02 8.56
N LYS A 296 1.86 28.87 9.43
CA LYS A 296 3.29 29.16 9.56
C LYS A 296 3.95 28.12 10.47
N VAL A 297 5.26 27.97 10.34
CA VAL A 297 6.04 27.13 11.24
C VAL A 297 5.79 27.53 12.71
N GLY A 298 5.44 26.55 13.53
CA GLY A 298 5.06 26.71 14.94
C GLY A 298 3.56 26.92 15.17
N GLU A 299 2.77 27.28 14.18
CA GLU A 299 1.32 27.46 14.33
C GLU A 299 0.56 26.13 14.35
N ILE A 300 -0.62 26.18 14.98
CA ILE A 300 -1.56 25.05 15.05
C ILE A 300 -2.86 25.35 14.31
N SER A 301 -3.43 24.34 13.68
CA SER A 301 -4.70 24.44 12.99
C SER A 301 -5.89 24.60 13.94
N ASN A 302 -7.04 24.97 13.39
CA ASN A 302 -8.33 24.65 14.03
C ASN A 302 -8.60 23.15 13.84
N SER A 303 -9.56 22.61 14.60
CA SER A 303 -9.98 21.23 14.40
C SER A 303 -10.59 21.03 13.02
N PHE A 304 -10.33 19.86 12.43
CA PHE A 304 -10.94 19.42 11.18
C PHE A 304 -11.27 17.93 11.25
N GLN A 305 -12.26 17.54 10.47
CA GLN A 305 -12.67 16.14 10.36
C GLN A 305 -11.95 15.48 9.20
N THR A 306 -11.57 14.21 9.40
CA THR A 306 -10.97 13.36 8.38
C THR A 306 -11.31 11.90 8.66
N THR A 307 -10.78 11.00 7.87
CA THR A 307 -10.85 9.56 8.11
C THR A 307 -9.44 8.98 8.18
N ASP A 308 -9.28 7.92 8.99
CA ASP A 308 -8.07 7.11 8.92
C ASP A 308 -8.03 6.27 7.63
N MET A 309 -6.95 5.54 7.43
CA MET A 309 -6.76 4.69 6.25
C MET A 309 -7.76 3.54 6.16
N ASN A 310 -8.43 3.21 7.28
CA ASN A 310 -9.47 2.19 7.36
C ASN A 310 -10.87 2.79 7.16
N GLY A 311 -10.94 4.14 7.00
CA GLY A 311 -12.18 4.89 6.81
C GLY A 311 -12.93 5.17 8.11
N ASN A 312 -12.27 5.08 9.28
CA ASN A 312 -12.88 5.49 10.54
C ASN A 312 -12.85 7.01 10.67
N HIS A 313 -13.97 7.60 11.04
CA HIS A 313 -14.07 9.03 11.28
C HIS A 313 -13.26 9.47 12.50
N MET A 314 -12.54 10.56 12.35
CA MET A 314 -11.78 11.19 13.42
C MET A 314 -11.72 12.71 13.21
N SER A 315 -11.38 13.42 14.27
CA SER A 315 -11.01 14.85 14.21
C SER A 315 -9.56 15.03 14.59
N LYS A 316 -8.93 16.02 13.99
CA LYS A 316 -7.51 16.36 14.23
C LYS A 316 -7.31 17.85 14.43
N ILE A 317 -6.24 18.18 15.15
CA ILE A 317 -5.49 19.42 15.01
C ILE A 317 -4.06 19.08 14.65
N VAL A 318 -3.43 19.89 13.81
CA VAL A 318 -2.05 19.72 13.38
C VAL A 318 -1.23 20.96 13.71
N LYS A 319 0.06 20.74 14.00
CA LYS A 319 1.07 21.79 14.21
C LYS A 319 2.12 21.63 13.11
N LEU A 320 2.38 22.68 12.38
CA LEU A 320 3.49 22.71 11.43
C LEU A 320 4.80 22.92 12.17
N VAL A 321 5.64 21.89 12.24
CA VAL A 321 6.89 21.93 13.00
C VAL A 321 8.02 22.52 12.20
N GLN A 322 8.15 22.09 10.92
CA GLN A 322 9.22 22.55 10.04
C GLN A 322 8.81 22.42 8.57
N ILE A 323 9.30 23.33 7.75
CA ILE A 323 9.31 23.22 6.30
C ILE A 323 10.77 23.11 5.87
N ILE A 324 11.10 22.09 5.10
CA ILE A 324 12.41 21.90 4.48
C ILE A 324 12.25 22.29 3.01
N PRO A 325 12.96 23.32 2.55
CA PRO A 325 12.82 23.79 1.17
C PRO A 325 13.35 22.74 0.17
N PRO A 326 12.94 22.82 -1.10
CA PRO A 326 13.49 21.98 -2.15
C PRO A 326 15.01 22.10 -2.20
N HIS A 327 15.71 20.96 -2.30
CA HIS A 327 17.17 20.92 -2.32
C HIS A 327 17.66 19.70 -3.10
N THR A 328 18.92 19.75 -3.54
CA THR A 328 19.61 18.58 -4.09
C THR A 328 19.97 17.64 -2.95
N ALA A 329 19.73 16.34 -3.11
CA ALA A 329 19.99 15.35 -2.07
C ALA A 329 21.42 15.46 -1.51
N SER A 330 21.52 15.46 -0.18
CA SER A 330 22.77 15.59 0.57
C SER A 330 22.97 14.43 1.55
N LEU A 331 24.25 14.17 1.95
CA LEU A 331 24.54 13.17 2.98
C LEU A 331 24.02 13.58 4.36
N GLU A 332 23.90 14.88 4.60
CA GLU A 332 23.44 15.41 5.89
C GLU A 332 21.92 15.20 6.06
N ASP A 333 21.15 15.53 5.03
CA ASP A 333 19.69 15.52 5.08
C ASP A 333 19.04 14.25 4.53
N ASP A 334 19.67 13.59 3.54
CA ASP A 334 19.06 12.54 2.74
C ASP A 334 19.90 11.27 2.69
N TYR A 335 20.65 10.99 3.77
CA TYR A 335 21.62 9.88 3.84
C TYR A 335 21.02 8.56 3.34
N ILE A 336 19.82 8.21 3.79
CA ILE A 336 19.14 6.95 3.44
C ILE A 336 18.91 6.86 1.93
N ARG A 337 18.51 7.96 1.29
CA ARG A 337 18.29 7.99 -0.15
C ARG A 337 19.59 7.82 -0.94
N ILE A 338 20.66 8.43 -0.46
CA ILE A 338 21.98 8.28 -1.05
C ILE A 338 22.53 6.87 -0.81
N GLU A 339 22.28 6.30 0.36
CA GLU A 339 22.62 4.90 0.67
C GLU A 339 21.91 3.92 -0.27
N GLU A 340 20.62 4.12 -0.55
CA GLU A 340 19.88 3.32 -1.55
C GLU A 340 20.49 3.43 -2.94
N MET A 341 20.83 4.65 -3.37
CA MET A 341 21.46 4.87 -4.66
C MET A 341 22.82 4.16 -4.74
N ALA A 342 23.62 4.30 -3.68
CA ALA A 342 24.93 3.65 -3.58
C ALA A 342 24.83 2.12 -3.52
N LEU A 343 23.84 1.59 -2.80
CA LEU A 343 23.58 0.15 -2.74
C LEU A 343 23.14 -0.37 -4.12
N LYS A 344 22.24 0.32 -4.79
CA LYS A 344 21.77 -0.04 -6.13
C LYS A 344 22.92 -0.02 -7.16
N ASP A 345 23.78 1.00 -7.11
CA ASP A 345 24.98 1.08 -7.95
C ASP A 345 25.95 -0.10 -7.68
N LYS A 346 26.15 -0.43 -6.40
CA LYS A 346 26.98 -1.58 -6.01
C LYS A 346 26.39 -2.90 -6.48
N GLN A 347 25.07 -3.08 -6.33
CA GLN A 347 24.35 -4.26 -6.82
C GLN A 347 24.46 -4.39 -8.33
N GLU A 348 24.31 -3.29 -9.05
CA GLU A 348 24.44 -3.26 -10.52
C GLU A 348 25.87 -3.66 -10.94
N LYS A 349 26.89 -3.14 -10.29
CA LYS A 349 28.30 -3.50 -10.57
C LYS A 349 28.57 -4.98 -10.30
N VAL A 350 28.03 -5.53 -9.21
CA VAL A 350 28.17 -6.97 -8.88
C VAL A 350 27.47 -7.82 -9.94
N TYR A 351 26.25 -7.43 -10.35
CA TYR A 351 25.49 -8.15 -11.37
C TYR A 351 26.18 -8.10 -12.74
N ARG A 352 26.64 -6.92 -13.18
CA ARG A 352 27.40 -6.76 -14.44
C ARG A 352 28.67 -7.57 -14.46
N LYS A 353 29.42 -7.58 -13.35
CA LYS A 353 30.62 -8.42 -13.24
C LYS A 353 30.28 -9.89 -13.38
N TRP A 354 29.27 -10.36 -12.68
CA TRP A 354 28.80 -11.75 -12.77
C TRP A 354 28.38 -12.12 -14.21
N LEU A 355 27.63 -11.25 -14.89
CA LEU A 355 27.25 -11.46 -16.30
C LEU A 355 28.48 -11.56 -17.20
N HIS A 356 29.43 -10.64 -17.06
CA HIS A 356 30.67 -10.67 -17.82
C HIS A 356 31.44 -11.98 -17.62
N ASP A 357 31.64 -12.39 -16.36
CA ASP A 357 32.32 -13.65 -16.02
C ASP A 357 31.58 -14.87 -16.59
N LYS A 358 30.24 -14.84 -16.66
CA LYS A 358 29.45 -15.89 -17.28
C LYS A 358 29.55 -15.92 -18.80
N ILE A 359 29.44 -14.77 -19.46
CA ILE A 359 29.59 -14.64 -20.92
C ILE A 359 30.97 -15.12 -21.37
N ASP A 360 32.03 -14.75 -20.63
CA ASP A 360 33.38 -15.19 -20.93
C ASP A 360 33.58 -16.70 -20.77
N GLY A 361 32.87 -17.32 -19.82
CA GLY A 361 32.94 -18.75 -19.56
C GLY A 361 32.05 -19.61 -20.47
N MET A 362 31.13 -19.01 -21.25
CA MET A 362 30.19 -19.72 -22.11
C MET A 362 30.68 -19.79 -23.55
N TYR A 363 30.34 -20.88 -24.24
CA TYR A 363 30.47 -20.93 -25.69
C TYR A 363 29.21 -20.31 -26.30
N VAL A 364 29.41 -19.20 -27.04
CA VAL A 364 28.34 -18.49 -27.74
C VAL A 364 28.70 -18.44 -29.24
N TYR A 365 27.79 -18.88 -30.06
CA TYR A 365 27.88 -18.72 -31.53
C TYR A 365 26.84 -17.69 -31.95
N ILE A 366 27.29 -16.63 -32.59
CA ILE A 366 26.45 -15.63 -33.27
C ILE A 366 26.72 -15.72 -34.75
N ASP A 367 25.65 -15.92 -35.52
CA ASP A 367 25.72 -15.91 -36.97
C ASP A 367 26.37 -14.60 -37.45
N PRO A 368 27.36 -14.65 -38.38
CA PRO A 368 28.10 -13.46 -38.79
C PRO A 368 27.24 -12.27 -39.23
N LYS A 369 26.04 -12.54 -39.79
CA LYS A 369 25.11 -11.49 -40.22
C LYS A 369 24.46 -10.70 -39.08
N TYR A 370 24.52 -11.23 -37.85
CA TYR A 370 23.99 -10.57 -36.62
C TYR A 370 25.09 -10.12 -35.67
N ARG A 371 26.36 -10.23 -36.04
CA ARG A 371 27.46 -9.72 -35.23
C ARG A 371 27.48 -8.20 -35.31
N SER A 372 27.41 -7.58 -34.13
CA SER A 372 27.44 -6.11 -33.92
C SER A 372 28.38 -5.80 -32.80
N ASP A 373 29.01 -4.62 -32.84
CA ASP A 373 29.81 -4.09 -31.73
C ASP A 373 28.92 -3.39 -30.67
N ASP A 374 27.60 -3.28 -30.92
CA ASP A 374 26.62 -2.55 -30.11
C ASP A 374 25.93 -3.45 -29.06
N PHE A 375 26.46 -4.62 -28.74
CA PHE A 375 25.92 -5.42 -27.64
C PHE A 375 26.11 -4.70 -26.32
N GLU A 376 25.03 -4.64 -25.51
CA GLU A 376 25.04 -4.03 -24.19
C GLU A 376 26.13 -4.61 -23.28
N TYR A 377 26.36 -5.92 -23.37
CA TYR A 377 27.44 -6.61 -22.67
C TYR A 377 28.50 -7.06 -23.67
N LYS A 378 29.75 -6.70 -23.41
CA LYS A 378 30.89 -7.12 -24.26
C LYS A 378 31.25 -8.58 -23.98
N GLY A 379 31.90 -9.23 -24.94
CA GLY A 379 32.39 -10.61 -24.83
C GLY A 379 31.54 -11.66 -25.54
N TRP A 380 30.44 -11.27 -26.19
CA TRP A 380 29.61 -12.18 -27.00
C TRP A 380 30.30 -12.64 -28.28
N ILE A 381 31.20 -11.83 -28.83
CA ILE A 381 32.00 -12.16 -30.01
C ILE A 381 33.40 -12.50 -29.52
N LYS A 382 33.77 -13.79 -29.64
CA LYS A 382 35.11 -14.31 -29.33
C LYS A 382 35.94 -14.46 -30.58
#